data_eebc189aec41bb8d4fcdd28bd14b5470
#
_entry.id   eebc189aec41bb8d4fcdd28bd14b5470
#
_cell.length_a   1.000
_cell.length_b   1.000
_cell.length_c   1.000
_cell.angle_alpha   90.00
_cell.angle_beta   90.00
_cell.angle_gamma   90.00
#
_symmetry.space_group_name_H-M   'P 1'
#
loop_
_entity.id
_entity.type
_entity.pdbx_description
1 polymer ?
#
loop_
_entity_poly.entity_id
_entity_poly.type
_entity_poly.pdbx_seq_one_letter_code
_entity_poly.pdbx_strand_id
1 'polypeptide(L)'
;MTLRLRRTHGSGSRLRALAGLLALVLLAAPLLGCSLFNKDEDYVPDDPADKLYNQGLFLLNQKQDYDAAAKKFDEVDRQNPYSDWARKALLMSAYSYYQAKKYDDCINAAKRYVTLHPGSPDAAYAQYLIGSSYYDQIQDVNHDQARADRAVGALSEVMRKYPDSEYAQNAKKKIEMARDQLAGKEMEIGRFYMKRRDFTGAINRFKVVVTQFQTTREVEEALARLTEAYLSLGIIDEAQTAAAVLGHNFPNSTWYQDAYNLVKGSGVEPKQQEGHWLTRAFKGFGLG
;
A
#
# COMPACT_ATOMS: atom_id res chain seq x y z
N MET A 1 -46.60 -92.32 8.97
CA MET A 1 -45.95 -91.85 7.70
C MET A 1 -44.94 -90.77 8.10
N THR A 2 -43.70 -91.21 8.27
CA THR A 2 -42.64 -90.46 8.88
C THR A 2 -41.68 -90.00 7.80
N LEU A 3 -41.56 -88.70 7.57
CA LEU A 3 -40.61 -88.12 6.65
C LEU A 3 -39.31 -87.69 7.46
N ARG A 4 -38.21 -88.32 7.12
CA ARG A 4 -36.85 -87.99 7.62
C ARG A 4 -36.25 -86.78 6.85
N LEU A 5 -35.96 -85.72 7.56
CA LEU A 5 -35.12 -84.56 7.07
C LEU A 5 -33.66 -84.96 7.15
N ARG A 6 -33.02 -84.93 5.99
CA ARG A 6 -31.56 -85.14 5.81
C ARG A 6 -30.82 -83.80 6.04
N ARG A 7 -30.02 -83.71 7.08
CA ARG A 7 -29.14 -82.59 7.36
C ARG A 7 -27.93 -82.67 6.41
N THR A 8 -27.76 -81.67 5.57
CA THR A 8 -26.52 -81.42 4.80
C THR A 8 -25.56 -80.59 5.63
N HIS A 9 -24.54 -81.20 6.21
CA HIS A 9 -23.39 -80.56 6.79
C HIS A 9 -22.35 -80.38 5.66
N GLY A 10 -21.86 -79.14 5.35
CA GLY A 10 -20.70 -79.01 4.51
C GLY A 10 -20.46 -77.71 3.78
N SER A 11 -20.85 -76.52 4.29
CA SER A 11 -20.45 -75.28 3.62
C SER A 11 -19.87 -74.16 4.52
N GLY A 12 -19.91 -74.37 5.88
CA GLY A 12 -19.48 -73.32 6.80
C GLY A 12 -17.95 -73.20 7.02
N SER A 13 -17.21 -74.25 6.71
CA SER A 13 -15.74 -74.25 6.94
C SER A 13 -14.96 -73.54 5.84
N ARG A 14 -15.40 -73.62 4.59
CA ARG A 14 -14.72 -72.93 3.48
C ARG A 14 -14.99 -71.44 3.48
N LEU A 15 -16.17 -70.99 3.89
CA LEU A 15 -16.48 -69.56 4.01
C LEU A 15 -15.69 -68.87 5.17
N ARG A 16 -15.48 -69.61 6.28
CA ARG A 16 -14.69 -69.11 7.41
C ARG A 16 -13.19 -69.08 7.08
N ALA A 17 -12.68 -70.00 6.28
CA ALA A 17 -11.31 -70.00 5.79
C ALA A 17 -11.05 -68.86 4.78
N LEU A 18 -11.97 -68.59 3.89
CA LEU A 18 -11.90 -67.47 2.95
C LEU A 18 -12.00 -66.08 3.63
N ALA A 19 -12.88 -65.96 4.64
CA ALA A 19 -12.97 -64.75 5.45
C ALA A 19 -11.70 -64.47 6.28
N GLY A 20 -11.07 -65.51 6.81
CA GLY A 20 -9.81 -65.38 7.53
C GLY A 20 -8.65 -64.97 6.63
N LEU A 21 -8.59 -65.48 5.39
CA LEU A 21 -7.56 -65.11 4.41
C LEU A 21 -7.73 -63.67 3.92
N LEU A 22 -8.97 -63.23 3.71
CA LEU A 22 -9.27 -61.86 3.32
C LEU A 22 -8.94 -60.86 4.46
N ALA A 23 -9.19 -61.23 5.70
CA ALA A 23 -8.82 -60.41 6.88
C ALA A 23 -7.32 -60.30 7.06
N LEU A 24 -6.57 -61.34 6.76
CA LEU A 24 -5.09 -61.36 6.84
C LEU A 24 -4.45 -60.49 5.72
N VAL A 25 -5.03 -60.47 4.53
CA VAL A 25 -4.57 -59.63 3.40
C VAL A 25 -4.88 -58.16 3.67
N LEU A 26 -6.04 -57.84 4.32
CA LEU A 26 -6.40 -56.47 4.68
C LEU A 26 -5.55 -55.91 5.86
N LEU A 27 -5.05 -56.79 6.75
CA LEU A 27 -4.14 -56.35 7.83
C LEU A 27 -2.68 -56.17 7.35
N ALA A 28 -2.27 -56.85 6.29
CA ALA A 28 -0.92 -56.72 5.72
C ALA A 28 -0.75 -55.56 4.72
N ALA A 29 -1.85 -54.99 4.20
CA ALA A 29 -1.85 -53.88 3.25
C ALA A 29 -1.24 -52.57 3.80
N PRO A 30 -1.37 -52.18 5.08
CA PRO A 30 -0.76 -50.95 5.57
C PRO A 30 0.76 -51.03 5.79
N LEU A 31 1.34 -52.22 5.83
CA LEU A 31 2.79 -52.39 6.01
C LEU A 31 3.61 -52.24 4.70
N LEU A 32 2.97 -52.34 3.56
CA LEU A 32 3.58 -52.13 2.25
C LEU A 32 3.38 -50.71 1.68
N GLY A 33 2.55 -49.89 2.33
CA GLY A 33 2.17 -48.55 1.85
C GLY A 33 3.19 -47.47 2.10
N CYS A 34 4.13 -47.63 3.04
CA CYS A 34 5.07 -46.58 3.40
C CYS A 34 6.26 -46.42 2.45
N SER A 35 6.54 -47.37 1.57
CA SER A 35 7.67 -47.25 0.64
C SER A 35 7.29 -46.78 -0.77
N LEU A 36 5.99 -46.78 -1.11
CA LEU A 36 5.52 -46.33 -2.44
C LEU A 36 5.36 -44.81 -2.58
N PHE A 37 5.44 -44.05 -1.47
CA PHE A 37 5.34 -42.59 -1.46
C PHE A 37 6.62 -41.87 -1.06
N ASN A 38 7.69 -42.60 -0.73
CA ASN A 38 9.02 -42.03 -0.74
C ASN A 38 9.47 -41.94 -2.21
N LYS A 39 9.07 -40.90 -2.91
CA LYS A 39 9.95 -40.27 -3.85
C LYS A 39 11.16 -39.91 -3.03
N ASP A 40 12.26 -40.61 -3.16
CA ASP A 40 13.56 -40.06 -2.83
C ASP A 40 13.63 -38.77 -3.66
N GLU A 41 13.29 -37.64 -3.07
CA GLU A 41 13.71 -36.37 -3.63
C GLU A 41 15.22 -36.47 -3.58
N ASP A 42 15.82 -36.67 -4.75
CA ASP A 42 17.28 -36.64 -4.91
C ASP A 42 17.70 -35.36 -4.15
N TYR A 43 18.40 -35.54 -3.03
CA TYR A 43 18.96 -34.44 -2.27
C TYR A 43 19.93 -33.71 -3.20
N VAL A 44 19.44 -32.68 -3.84
CA VAL A 44 20.25 -31.72 -4.58
C VAL A 44 20.91 -30.85 -3.53
N PRO A 45 22.23 -30.91 -3.33
CA PRO A 45 22.92 -30.07 -2.41
C PRO A 45 22.56 -28.59 -2.71
N ASP A 46 22.26 -27.81 -1.67
CA ASP A 46 21.98 -26.40 -1.83
C ASP A 46 23.15 -25.71 -2.56
N ASP A 47 22.83 -24.90 -3.56
CA ASP A 47 23.86 -24.12 -4.25
C ASP A 47 24.51 -23.13 -3.26
N PRO A 48 25.83 -22.90 -3.33
CA PRO A 48 26.50 -21.91 -2.52
C PRO A 48 25.84 -20.52 -2.65
N ALA A 49 25.70 -19.81 -1.54
CA ALA A 49 24.98 -18.52 -1.48
C ALA A 49 25.52 -17.48 -2.47
N ASP A 50 26.85 -17.44 -2.65
CA ASP A 50 27.51 -16.55 -3.62
C ASP A 50 27.17 -16.91 -5.06
N LYS A 51 27.07 -18.20 -5.39
CA LYS A 51 26.69 -18.66 -6.72
C LYS A 51 25.24 -18.25 -7.05
N LEU A 52 24.30 -18.49 -6.13
CA LEU A 52 22.90 -18.09 -6.30
C LEU A 52 22.78 -16.57 -6.44
N TYR A 53 23.49 -15.83 -5.60
CA TYR A 53 23.51 -14.37 -5.67
C TYR A 53 24.02 -13.86 -7.02
N ASN A 54 25.13 -14.42 -7.52
CA ASN A 54 25.70 -14.05 -8.81
C ASN A 54 24.79 -14.44 -9.99
N GLN A 55 24.05 -15.55 -9.89
CA GLN A 55 23.00 -15.88 -10.87
C GLN A 55 21.88 -14.81 -10.88
N GLY A 56 21.45 -14.35 -9.70
CA GLY A 56 20.49 -13.25 -9.56
C GLY A 56 21.00 -11.97 -10.21
N LEU A 57 22.26 -11.58 -9.95
CA LEU A 57 22.88 -10.42 -10.59
C LEU A 57 22.99 -10.55 -12.12
N PHE A 58 23.28 -11.72 -12.63
CA PHE A 58 23.31 -11.96 -14.07
C PHE A 58 21.93 -11.77 -14.72
N LEU A 59 20.88 -12.32 -14.09
CA LEU A 59 19.49 -12.16 -14.56
C LEU A 59 19.09 -10.69 -14.52
N LEU A 60 19.44 -9.97 -13.44
CA LEU A 60 19.13 -8.57 -13.25
C LEU A 60 19.82 -7.68 -14.31
N ASN A 61 21.13 -7.80 -14.43
CA ASN A 61 21.95 -6.84 -15.16
C ASN A 61 22.09 -7.16 -16.65
N GLN A 62 22.18 -8.46 -16.99
CA GLN A 62 22.44 -8.91 -18.36
C GLN A 62 21.19 -9.30 -19.12
N LYS A 63 20.22 -9.91 -18.41
CA LYS A 63 18.96 -10.37 -19.02
C LYS A 63 17.81 -9.42 -18.81
N GLN A 64 17.91 -8.53 -17.81
CA GLN A 64 16.81 -7.65 -17.36
C GLN A 64 15.53 -8.45 -17.03
N ASP A 65 15.71 -9.73 -16.67
CA ASP A 65 14.63 -10.56 -16.17
C ASP A 65 14.51 -10.37 -14.65
N TYR A 66 13.81 -9.30 -14.31
CA TYR A 66 13.67 -8.84 -12.94
C TYR A 66 12.93 -9.84 -12.06
N ASP A 67 11.93 -10.53 -12.61
CA ASP A 67 11.17 -11.54 -11.85
C ASP A 67 12.01 -12.77 -11.54
N ALA A 68 12.74 -13.29 -12.53
CA ALA A 68 13.65 -14.41 -12.31
C ALA A 68 14.80 -14.03 -11.38
N ALA A 69 15.31 -12.79 -11.48
CA ALA A 69 16.35 -12.29 -10.58
C ALA A 69 15.85 -12.24 -9.12
N ALA A 70 14.64 -11.71 -8.89
CA ALA A 70 14.04 -11.66 -7.56
C ALA A 70 13.93 -13.04 -6.93
N LYS A 71 13.44 -14.03 -7.68
CA LYS A 71 13.32 -15.43 -7.22
C LYS A 71 14.67 -16.06 -6.89
N LYS A 72 15.73 -15.71 -7.64
CA LYS A 72 17.09 -16.18 -7.33
C LYS A 72 17.63 -15.55 -6.04
N PHE A 73 17.35 -14.29 -5.80
CA PHE A 73 17.72 -13.64 -4.54
C PHE A 73 16.90 -14.20 -3.35
N ASP A 74 15.60 -14.48 -3.54
CA ASP A 74 14.79 -15.14 -2.50
C ASP A 74 15.35 -16.54 -2.17
N GLU A 75 15.87 -17.26 -3.17
CA GLU A 75 16.47 -18.57 -2.98
C GLU A 75 17.74 -18.51 -2.12
N VAL A 76 18.57 -17.45 -2.25
CA VAL A 76 19.72 -17.21 -1.35
C VAL A 76 19.27 -17.11 0.10
N ASP A 77 18.23 -16.31 0.37
CA ASP A 77 17.70 -16.13 1.71
C ASP A 77 17.06 -17.41 2.26
N ARG A 78 16.38 -18.19 1.41
CA ARG A 78 15.74 -19.45 1.78
C ARG A 78 16.75 -20.54 2.15
N GLN A 79 17.80 -20.71 1.33
CA GLN A 79 18.80 -21.77 1.54
C GLN A 79 19.85 -21.39 2.57
N ASN A 80 20.20 -20.11 2.65
CA ASN A 80 21.33 -19.62 3.46
C ASN A 80 20.94 -18.41 4.31
N PRO A 81 19.90 -18.49 5.17
CA PRO A 81 19.28 -17.32 5.82
C PRO A 81 20.21 -16.54 6.77
N TYR A 82 21.27 -17.16 7.26
CA TYR A 82 22.22 -16.55 8.19
C TYR A 82 23.52 -16.08 7.53
N SER A 83 23.61 -16.16 6.20
CA SER A 83 24.80 -15.74 5.47
C SER A 83 24.80 -14.21 5.26
N ASP A 84 26.00 -13.64 5.10
CA ASP A 84 26.13 -12.24 4.67
C ASP A 84 25.48 -11.98 3.31
N TRP A 85 25.36 -13.01 2.50
CA TRP A 85 24.70 -12.96 1.20
C TRP A 85 23.18 -12.84 1.33
N ALA A 86 22.56 -13.46 2.36
CA ALA A 86 21.12 -13.40 2.56
C ALA A 86 20.64 -11.96 2.78
N ARG A 87 21.36 -11.18 3.59
CA ARG A 87 21.01 -9.76 3.80
C ARG A 87 21.06 -8.96 2.50
N LYS A 88 22.11 -9.14 1.70
CA LYS A 88 22.24 -8.47 0.40
C LYS A 88 21.17 -8.95 -0.58
N ALA A 89 20.93 -10.25 -0.62
CA ALA A 89 19.95 -10.87 -1.49
C ALA A 89 18.53 -10.40 -1.19
N LEU A 90 18.15 -10.28 0.08
CA LEU A 90 16.83 -9.80 0.48
C LEU A 90 16.57 -8.36 -0.03
N LEU A 91 17.57 -7.48 0.02
CA LEU A 91 17.46 -6.14 -0.55
C LEU A 91 17.36 -6.18 -2.08
N MET A 92 18.19 -7.00 -2.72
CA MET A 92 18.18 -7.14 -4.18
C MET A 92 16.91 -7.80 -4.69
N SER A 93 16.31 -8.70 -3.92
CA SER A 93 14.98 -9.27 -4.20
C SER A 93 13.91 -8.17 -4.21
N ALA A 94 13.87 -7.34 -3.14
CA ALA A 94 12.95 -6.20 -3.08
C ALA A 94 13.11 -5.26 -4.28
N TYR A 95 14.35 -4.90 -4.62
CA TYR A 95 14.65 -4.07 -5.79
C TYR A 95 14.19 -4.73 -7.10
N SER A 96 14.47 -6.01 -7.27
CA SER A 96 14.11 -6.74 -8.49
C SER A 96 12.59 -6.85 -8.65
N TYR A 97 11.85 -7.11 -7.57
CA TYR A 97 10.39 -7.08 -7.58
C TYR A 97 9.83 -5.70 -7.93
N TYR A 98 10.45 -4.63 -7.40
CA TYR A 98 10.07 -3.27 -7.77
C TYR A 98 10.23 -3.02 -9.28
N GLN A 99 11.37 -3.41 -9.86
CA GLN A 99 11.64 -3.28 -11.30
C GLN A 99 10.68 -4.14 -12.15
N ALA A 100 10.30 -5.32 -11.64
CA ALA A 100 9.30 -6.19 -12.25
C ALA A 100 7.86 -5.66 -12.11
N LYS A 101 7.65 -4.52 -11.43
CA LYS A 101 6.34 -3.96 -11.07
C LYS A 101 5.49 -4.90 -10.20
N LYS A 102 6.11 -5.86 -9.54
CA LYS A 102 5.51 -6.74 -8.54
C LYS A 102 5.56 -6.05 -7.17
N TYR A 103 4.77 -4.99 -7.04
CA TYR A 103 4.87 -4.07 -5.92
C TYR A 103 4.55 -4.72 -4.57
N ASP A 104 3.60 -5.65 -4.51
CA ASP A 104 3.25 -6.33 -3.26
C ASP A 104 4.39 -7.25 -2.77
N ASP A 105 5.05 -7.95 -3.69
CA ASP A 105 6.23 -8.77 -3.39
C ASP A 105 7.40 -7.88 -2.94
N CYS A 106 7.63 -6.75 -3.62
CA CYS A 106 8.61 -5.75 -3.21
C CYS A 106 8.35 -5.26 -1.78
N ILE A 107 7.11 -4.87 -1.47
CA ILE A 107 6.73 -4.40 -0.14
C ILE A 107 7.01 -5.46 0.93
N ASN A 108 6.70 -6.73 0.66
CA ASN A 108 6.93 -7.82 1.59
C ASN A 108 8.42 -8.05 1.84
N ALA A 109 9.24 -8.13 0.79
CA ALA A 109 10.68 -8.30 0.89
C ALA A 109 11.34 -7.10 1.60
N ALA A 110 10.98 -5.87 1.22
CA ALA A 110 11.52 -4.67 1.81
C ALA A 110 11.12 -4.50 3.30
N LYS A 111 9.88 -4.80 3.68
CA LYS A 111 9.44 -4.82 5.08
C LYS A 111 10.24 -5.82 5.91
N ARG A 112 10.47 -7.01 5.36
CA ARG A 112 11.29 -8.03 6.01
C ARG A 112 12.72 -7.52 6.21
N TYR A 113 13.31 -6.87 5.19
CA TYR A 113 14.64 -6.26 5.30
C TYR A 113 14.72 -5.23 6.43
N VAL A 114 13.80 -4.26 6.47
CA VAL A 114 13.77 -3.21 7.50
C VAL A 114 13.58 -3.80 8.90
N THR A 115 12.78 -4.88 9.01
CA THR A 115 12.54 -5.56 10.30
C THR A 115 13.78 -6.30 10.81
N LEU A 116 14.48 -7.00 9.91
CA LEU A 116 15.65 -7.82 10.29
C LEU A 116 16.94 -6.98 10.42
N HIS A 117 17.04 -5.89 9.66
CA HIS A 117 18.26 -5.08 9.55
C HIS A 117 17.99 -3.57 9.72
N PRO A 118 17.34 -3.12 10.80
CA PRO A 118 16.91 -1.72 10.95
C PRO A 118 18.08 -0.74 11.04
N GLY A 119 19.26 -1.17 11.50
CA GLY A 119 20.49 -0.37 11.59
C GLY A 119 21.39 -0.44 10.36
N SER A 120 20.98 -1.14 9.30
CA SER A 120 21.77 -1.21 8.07
C SER A 120 21.77 0.14 7.34
N PRO A 121 22.89 0.54 6.70
CA PRO A 121 22.92 1.71 5.82
C PRO A 121 21.84 1.66 4.72
N ASP A 122 21.51 0.46 4.26
CA ASP A 122 20.55 0.23 3.18
C ASP A 122 19.08 0.23 3.67
N ALA A 123 18.84 0.34 4.99
CA ALA A 123 17.48 0.32 5.54
C ALA A 123 16.64 1.51 5.05
N ALA A 124 17.27 2.66 4.81
CA ALA A 124 16.63 3.83 4.21
C ALA A 124 16.11 3.53 2.80
N TYR A 125 16.90 2.83 1.99
CA TYR A 125 16.49 2.42 0.65
C TYR A 125 15.35 1.41 0.68
N ALA A 126 15.45 0.40 1.52
CA ALA A 126 14.38 -0.59 1.68
C ALA A 126 13.05 0.08 2.12
N GLN A 127 13.09 1.02 3.07
CA GLN A 127 11.92 1.78 3.49
C GLN A 127 11.37 2.66 2.35
N TYR A 128 12.25 3.25 1.54
CA TYR A 128 11.86 4.02 0.35
C TYR A 128 11.18 3.16 -0.71
N LEU A 129 11.66 1.92 -0.94
CA LEU A 129 11.03 0.96 -1.86
C LEU A 129 9.60 0.63 -1.44
N ILE A 130 9.32 0.48 -0.12
CA ILE A 130 7.96 0.27 0.39
C ILE A 130 7.05 1.42 -0.02
N GLY A 131 7.48 2.65 0.27
CA GLY A 131 6.69 3.84 -0.03
C GLY A 131 6.51 4.09 -1.52
N SER A 132 7.58 3.89 -2.32
CA SER A 132 7.53 4.00 -3.77
C SER A 132 6.62 2.96 -4.40
N SER A 133 6.63 1.72 -3.88
CA SER A 133 5.74 0.67 -4.37
C SER A 133 4.26 1.00 -4.14
N TYR A 134 3.91 1.58 -2.99
CA TYR A 134 2.54 2.07 -2.78
C TYR A 134 2.21 3.24 -3.71
N TYR A 135 3.16 4.16 -3.90
CA TYR A 135 2.98 5.33 -4.75
C TYR A 135 2.75 4.93 -6.23
N ASP A 136 3.59 4.05 -6.76
CA ASP A 136 3.53 3.65 -8.16
C ASP A 136 2.32 2.74 -8.50
N GLN A 137 1.60 2.27 -7.48
CA GLN A 137 0.32 1.57 -7.60
C GLN A 137 -0.88 2.52 -7.66
N ILE A 138 -0.70 3.83 -7.45
CA ILE A 138 -1.80 4.80 -7.56
C ILE A 138 -2.11 4.96 -9.05
N GLN A 139 -3.22 4.37 -9.50
CA GLN A 139 -3.63 4.42 -10.91
C GLN A 139 -4.44 5.67 -11.23
N ASP A 140 -5.39 6.01 -10.37
CA ASP A 140 -6.26 7.17 -10.53
C ASP A 140 -6.74 7.64 -9.15
N VAL A 141 -6.72 8.94 -8.95
CA VAL A 141 -7.17 9.63 -7.73
C VAL A 141 -8.61 9.25 -7.35
N ASN A 142 -9.44 8.98 -8.35
CA ASN A 142 -10.86 8.69 -8.13
C ASN A 142 -11.12 7.30 -7.56
N HIS A 143 -10.18 6.38 -7.69
CA HIS A 143 -10.43 4.97 -7.36
C HIS A 143 -9.71 4.45 -6.12
N ASP A 144 -8.58 5.02 -5.68
CA ASP A 144 -7.81 4.41 -4.61
C ASP A 144 -7.07 5.39 -3.68
N GLN A 145 -7.81 6.07 -2.80
CA GLN A 145 -7.21 6.90 -1.75
C GLN A 145 -6.37 6.09 -0.76
N ALA A 146 -6.77 4.85 -0.47
CA ALA A 146 -6.08 4.05 0.53
C ALA A 146 -4.63 3.74 0.14
N ARG A 147 -4.31 3.64 -1.15
CA ARG A 147 -2.92 3.47 -1.62
C ARG A 147 -2.11 4.76 -1.48
N ALA A 148 -2.72 5.91 -1.81
CA ALA A 148 -2.07 7.20 -1.63
C ALA A 148 -1.76 7.47 -0.15
N ASP A 149 -2.69 7.18 0.77
CA ASP A 149 -2.45 7.31 2.21
C ASP A 149 -1.33 6.38 2.71
N ARG A 150 -1.29 5.13 2.23
CA ARG A 150 -0.19 4.19 2.54
C ARG A 150 1.14 4.68 1.99
N ALA A 151 1.16 5.24 0.78
CA ALA A 151 2.36 5.82 0.19
C ALA A 151 2.88 6.98 1.02
N VAL A 152 2.01 7.95 1.37
CA VAL A 152 2.36 9.08 2.23
C VAL A 152 2.88 8.59 3.58
N GLY A 153 2.20 7.64 4.23
CA GLY A 153 2.63 7.07 5.50
C GLY A 153 4.01 6.42 5.42
N ALA A 154 4.23 5.52 4.45
CA ALA A 154 5.49 4.80 4.29
C ALA A 154 6.67 5.71 3.91
N LEU A 155 6.43 6.71 3.05
CA LEU A 155 7.45 7.69 2.66
C LEU A 155 7.76 8.67 3.81
N SER A 156 6.77 9.04 4.62
CA SER A 156 7.00 9.86 5.84
C SER A 156 7.88 9.14 6.85
N GLU A 157 7.81 7.80 6.93
CA GLU A 157 8.72 7.00 7.75
C GLU A 157 10.18 7.11 7.26
N VAL A 158 10.43 7.25 5.95
CA VAL A 158 11.79 7.50 5.42
C VAL A 158 12.32 8.82 5.96
N MET A 159 11.53 9.90 5.86
CA MET A 159 11.93 11.22 6.34
C MET A 159 12.14 11.25 7.85
N ARG A 160 11.33 10.52 8.60
CA ARG A 160 11.41 10.49 10.07
C ARG A 160 12.58 9.68 10.59
N LYS A 161 12.82 8.47 10.01
CA LYS A 161 13.84 7.54 10.49
C LYS A 161 15.21 7.77 9.88
N TYR A 162 15.25 8.28 8.64
CA TYR A 162 16.45 8.44 7.84
C TYR A 162 16.55 9.83 7.20
N PRO A 163 16.48 10.92 7.99
CA PRO A 163 16.38 12.28 7.45
C PRO A 163 17.59 12.68 6.59
N ASP A 164 18.78 12.15 6.91
CA ASP A 164 20.03 12.47 6.23
C ASP A 164 20.30 11.57 5.00
N SER A 165 19.40 10.64 4.68
CA SER A 165 19.55 9.77 3.51
C SER A 165 19.20 10.51 2.21
N GLU A 166 19.86 10.12 1.12
CA GLU A 166 19.52 10.62 -0.23
C GLU A 166 18.03 10.34 -0.60
N TYR A 167 17.45 9.30 0.00
CA TYR A 167 16.07 8.90 -0.23
C TYR A 167 15.05 9.83 0.45
N ALA A 168 15.44 10.59 1.47
CA ALA A 168 14.55 11.51 2.17
C ALA A 168 14.03 12.62 1.26
N GLN A 169 14.86 13.18 0.40
CA GLN A 169 14.45 14.21 -0.58
C GLN A 169 13.51 13.65 -1.65
N ASN A 170 13.78 12.44 -2.14
CA ASN A 170 12.93 11.76 -3.10
C ASN A 170 11.59 11.37 -2.48
N ALA A 171 11.59 10.93 -1.21
CA ALA A 171 10.38 10.65 -0.45
C ALA A 171 9.51 11.90 -0.30
N LYS A 172 10.12 13.05 0.06
CA LYS A 172 9.42 14.33 0.17
C LYS A 172 8.67 14.69 -1.12
N LYS A 173 9.34 14.62 -2.26
CA LYS A 173 8.72 14.91 -3.57
C LYS A 173 7.54 13.98 -3.87
N LYS A 174 7.68 12.68 -3.63
CA LYS A 174 6.58 11.72 -3.84
C LYS A 174 5.41 11.96 -2.87
N ILE A 175 5.69 12.36 -1.62
CA ILE A 175 4.66 12.76 -0.65
C ILE A 175 3.87 13.97 -1.16
N GLU A 176 4.56 15.01 -1.61
CA GLU A 176 3.93 16.22 -2.16
C GLU A 176 3.00 15.85 -3.33
N MET A 177 3.50 15.04 -4.29
CA MET A 177 2.69 14.59 -5.43
C MET A 177 1.49 13.72 -5.00
N ALA A 178 1.64 12.82 -4.04
CA ALA A 178 0.55 12.01 -3.52
C ALA A 178 -0.50 12.87 -2.80
N ARG A 179 -0.06 13.88 -2.03
CA ARG A 179 -0.95 14.82 -1.34
C ARG A 179 -1.71 15.72 -2.32
N ASP A 180 -1.07 16.16 -3.40
CA ASP A 180 -1.75 16.89 -4.48
C ASP A 180 -2.87 16.05 -5.10
N GLN A 181 -2.64 14.76 -5.32
CA GLN A 181 -3.66 13.86 -5.85
C GLN A 181 -4.83 13.68 -4.86
N LEU A 182 -4.54 13.49 -3.57
CA LEU A 182 -5.58 13.39 -2.53
C LEU A 182 -6.40 14.67 -2.42
N ALA A 183 -5.75 15.84 -2.43
CA ALA A 183 -6.43 17.14 -2.44
C ALA A 183 -7.30 17.33 -3.68
N GLY A 184 -6.75 16.98 -4.86
CA GLY A 184 -7.47 17.09 -6.13
C GLY A 184 -8.78 16.29 -6.14
N LYS A 185 -8.79 15.10 -5.54
CA LYS A 185 -10.04 14.31 -5.40
C LYS A 185 -11.08 15.00 -4.51
N GLU A 186 -10.68 15.52 -3.36
CA GLU A 186 -11.60 16.26 -2.50
C GLU A 186 -12.17 17.50 -3.22
N MET A 187 -11.30 18.18 -4.01
CA MET A 187 -11.73 19.30 -4.86
C MET A 187 -12.74 18.88 -5.93
N GLU A 188 -12.51 17.75 -6.58
CA GLU A 188 -13.44 17.24 -7.61
C GLU A 188 -14.81 16.91 -7.02
N ILE A 189 -14.85 16.26 -5.87
CA ILE A 189 -16.10 15.98 -5.14
C ILE A 189 -16.77 17.29 -4.70
N GLY A 190 -15.99 18.25 -4.18
CA GLY A 190 -16.48 19.55 -3.78
C GLY A 190 -17.11 20.32 -4.95
N ARG A 191 -16.44 20.37 -6.10
CA ARG A 191 -16.96 20.97 -7.34
C ARG A 191 -18.22 20.27 -7.84
N PHE A 192 -18.32 18.95 -7.70
CA PHE A 192 -19.55 18.21 -8.01
C PHE A 192 -20.72 18.66 -7.15
N TYR A 193 -20.54 18.79 -5.82
CA TYR A 193 -21.57 19.30 -4.92
C TYR A 193 -21.94 20.76 -5.23
N MET A 194 -20.98 21.63 -5.54
CA MET A 194 -21.24 23.02 -5.98
C MET A 194 -22.17 23.07 -7.20
N LYS A 195 -21.88 22.26 -8.23
CA LYS A 195 -22.73 22.18 -9.45
C LYS A 195 -24.17 21.76 -9.13
N ARG A 196 -24.36 20.96 -8.11
CA ARG A 196 -25.68 20.51 -7.64
C ARG A 196 -26.34 21.47 -6.64
N ARG A 197 -25.68 22.58 -6.32
CA ARG A 197 -26.10 23.55 -5.30
C ARG A 197 -26.20 22.93 -3.90
N ASP A 198 -25.55 21.81 -3.64
CA ASP A 198 -25.34 21.28 -2.29
C ASP A 198 -24.11 21.94 -1.67
N PHE A 199 -24.30 23.20 -1.24
CA PHE A 199 -23.20 24.00 -0.70
C PHE A 199 -22.67 23.44 0.61
N THR A 200 -23.50 22.79 1.42
CA THR A 200 -23.05 22.15 2.66
C THR A 200 -22.13 20.98 2.38
N GLY A 201 -22.49 20.12 1.41
CA GLY A 201 -21.64 19.03 0.95
C GLY A 201 -20.32 19.54 0.38
N ALA A 202 -20.36 20.61 -0.44
CA ALA A 202 -19.17 21.24 -1.02
C ALA A 202 -18.23 21.80 0.08
N ILE A 203 -18.78 22.58 1.04
CA ILE A 203 -18.02 23.14 2.16
C ILE A 203 -17.26 22.03 2.91
N ASN A 204 -17.91 20.91 3.22
CA ASN A 204 -17.26 19.83 3.93
C ASN A 204 -16.05 19.27 3.17
N ARG A 205 -16.11 19.18 1.84
CA ARG A 205 -14.99 18.71 1.01
C ARG A 205 -13.86 19.73 0.94
N PHE A 206 -14.17 20.99 0.67
CA PHE A 206 -13.16 22.04 0.63
C PHE A 206 -12.50 22.26 2.00
N LYS A 207 -13.23 22.07 3.10
CA LYS A 207 -12.65 22.10 4.46
C LYS A 207 -11.58 21.04 4.66
N VAL A 208 -11.74 19.84 4.10
CA VAL A 208 -10.70 18.81 4.14
C VAL A 208 -9.42 19.31 3.47
N VAL A 209 -9.53 19.94 2.30
CA VAL A 209 -8.36 20.48 1.58
C VAL A 209 -7.66 21.55 2.41
N VAL A 210 -8.37 22.52 2.92
CA VAL A 210 -7.77 23.64 3.67
C VAL A 210 -7.30 23.27 5.08
N THR A 211 -7.67 22.09 5.61
CA THR A 211 -7.23 21.63 6.93
C THR A 211 -6.14 20.55 6.86
N GLN A 212 -6.13 19.70 5.83
CA GLN A 212 -5.23 18.56 5.73
C GLN A 212 -4.20 18.68 4.60
N PHE A 213 -4.47 19.52 3.60
CA PHE A 213 -3.67 19.62 2.38
C PHE A 213 -3.22 21.05 2.06
N GLN A 214 -2.90 21.86 3.09
CA GLN A 214 -2.57 23.28 2.94
C GLN A 214 -1.34 23.57 2.08
N THR A 215 -0.43 22.61 1.91
CA THR A 215 0.79 22.75 1.11
C THR A 215 0.59 22.35 -0.35
N THR A 216 -0.62 21.93 -0.73
CA THR A 216 -0.93 21.53 -2.10
C THR A 216 -1.37 22.74 -2.92
N ARG A 217 -1.24 22.62 -4.25
CA ARG A 217 -1.70 23.64 -5.20
C ARG A 217 -3.21 23.85 -5.20
N GLU A 218 -3.97 22.91 -4.63
CA GLU A 218 -5.44 22.96 -4.60
C GLU A 218 -5.99 23.90 -3.51
N VAL A 219 -5.15 24.33 -2.57
CA VAL A 219 -5.61 25.10 -1.39
C VAL A 219 -6.16 26.48 -1.76
N GLU A 220 -5.60 27.15 -2.77
CA GLU A 220 -6.06 28.46 -3.22
C GLU A 220 -7.48 28.40 -3.78
N GLU A 221 -7.74 27.43 -4.68
CA GLU A 221 -9.08 27.19 -5.21
C GLU A 221 -10.04 26.79 -4.09
N ALA A 222 -9.61 25.92 -3.16
CA ALA A 222 -10.46 25.48 -2.04
C ALA A 222 -10.95 26.64 -1.17
N LEU A 223 -10.07 27.61 -0.86
CA LEU A 223 -10.44 28.81 -0.11
C LEU A 223 -11.42 29.71 -0.89
N ALA A 224 -11.20 29.90 -2.20
CA ALA A 224 -12.11 30.65 -3.07
C ALA A 224 -13.49 29.98 -3.15
N ARG A 225 -13.52 28.65 -3.33
CA ARG A 225 -14.78 27.88 -3.36
C ARG A 225 -15.50 27.87 -2.01
N LEU A 226 -14.76 27.86 -0.89
CA LEU A 226 -15.37 28.06 0.42
C LEU A 226 -16.06 29.43 0.53
N THR A 227 -15.41 30.50 0.06
CA THR A 227 -15.99 31.83 -0.01
C THR A 227 -17.31 31.84 -0.80
N GLU A 228 -17.29 31.28 -2.01
CA GLU A 228 -18.48 31.17 -2.87
C GLU A 228 -19.62 30.38 -2.22
N ALA A 229 -19.28 29.20 -1.62
CA ALA A 229 -20.27 28.34 -0.98
C ALA A 229 -20.90 28.97 0.27
N TYR A 230 -20.09 29.62 1.09
CA TYR A 230 -20.62 30.36 2.28
C TYR A 230 -21.51 31.55 1.90
N LEU A 231 -21.12 32.33 0.89
CA LEU A 231 -21.98 33.42 0.36
C LEU A 231 -23.29 32.86 -0.17
N SER A 232 -23.27 31.75 -0.86
CA SER A 232 -24.47 31.09 -1.40
C SER A 232 -25.43 30.62 -0.32
N LEU A 233 -24.94 30.36 0.90
CA LEU A 233 -25.76 30.04 2.08
C LEU A 233 -26.10 31.27 2.94
N GLY A 234 -25.61 32.46 2.58
CA GLY A 234 -25.77 33.66 3.38
C GLY A 234 -24.93 33.70 4.66
N ILE A 235 -23.89 32.85 4.76
CA ILE A 235 -22.99 32.77 5.92
C ILE A 235 -21.82 33.74 5.69
N ILE A 236 -22.11 35.04 5.86
CA ILE A 236 -21.22 36.14 5.46
C ILE A 236 -19.89 36.13 6.22
N ASP A 237 -19.90 35.92 7.52
CA ASP A 237 -18.70 35.98 8.37
C ASP A 237 -17.66 34.93 7.98
N GLU A 238 -18.12 33.71 7.65
CA GLU A 238 -17.26 32.63 7.18
C GLU A 238 -16.66 32.92 5.79
N ALA A 239 -17.48 33.51 4.91
CA ALA A 239 -17.03 33.89 3.57
C ALA A 239 -15.97 34.99 3.63
N GLN A 240 -16.19 36.06 4.47
CA GLN A 240 -15.20 37.10 4.68
C GLN A 240 -13.87 36.53 5.19
N THR A 241 -13.95 35.60 6.16
CA THR A 241 -12.75 34.98 6.74
C THR A 241 -12.02 34.13 5.71
N ALA A 242 -12.72 33.33 4.88
CA ALA A 242 -12.11 32.52 3.85
C ALA A 242 -11.38 33.37 2.80
N ALA A 243 -12.02 34.45 2.31
CA ALA A 243 -11.40 35.38 1.41
C ALA A 243 -10.20 36.11 2.03
N ALA A 244 -10.29 36.50 3.31
CA ALA A 244 -9.19 37.17 4.01
C ALA A 244 -7.98 36.24 4.20
N VAL A 245 -8.21 35.00 4.58
CA VAL A 245 -7.13 33.97 4.69
C VAL A 245 -6.47 33.72 3.33
N LEU A 246 -7.27 33.65 2.25
CA LEU A 246 -6.75 33.51 0.89
C LEU A 246 -5.88 34.72 0.50
N GLY A 247 -6.34 35.93 0.72
CA GLY A 247 -5.59 37.15 0.40
C GLY A 247 -4.32 37.33 1.23
N HIS A 248 -4.36 36.92 2.50
CA HIS A 248 -3.20 37.02 3.38
C HIS A 248 -2.07 36.04 2.96
N ASN A 249 -2.43 34.79 2.65
CA ASN A 249 -1.44 33.76 2.34
C ASN A 249 -1.07 33.70 0.85
N PHE A 250 -1.97 34.12 -0.04
CA PHE A 250 -1.79 34.01 -1.49
C PHE A 250 -2.23 35.32 -2.19
N PRO A 251 -1.57 36.47 -1.90
CA PRO A 251 -2.02 37.78 -2.39
C PRO A 251 -2.01 37.93 -3.91
N ASN A 252 -1.17 37.16 -4.60
CA ASN A 252 -1.03 37.19 -6.07
C ASN A 252 -1.90 36.15 -6.79
N SER A 253 -2.72 35.41 -6.06
CA SER A 253 -3.58 34.37 -6.62
C SER A 253 -4.73 34.96 -7.42
N THR A 254 -5.02 34.40 -8.60
CA THR A 254 -6.22 34.73 -9.37
C THR A 254 -7.48 34.35 -8.60
N TRP A 255 -7.44 33.27 -7.82
CA TRP A 255 -8.53 32.86 -6.95
C TRP A 255 -8.84 33.90 -5.86
N TYR A 256 -7.81 34.62 -5.39
CA TYR A 256 -8.07 35.73 -4.43
C TYR A 256 -8.83 36.87 -5.08
N GLN A 257 -8.47 37.23 -6.31
CA GLN A 257 -9.19 38.30 -7.03
C GLN A 257 -10.68 37.97 -7.21
N ASP A 258 -10.97 36.71 -7.57
CA ASP A 258 -12.34 36.24 -7.72
C ASP A 258 -13.10 36.25 -6.37
N ALA A 259 -12.51 35.71 -5.32
CA ALA A 259 -13.09 35.66 -3.98
C ALA A 259 -13.33 37.08 -3.42
N TYR A 260 -12.36 37.99 -3.62
CA TYR A 260 -12.49 39.41 -3.22
C TYR A 260 -13.68 40.07 -3.93
N ASN A 261 -13.80 39.90 -5.23
CA ASN A 261 -14.88 40.47 -6.03
C ASN A 261 -16.26 39.94 -5.57
N LEU A 262 -16.36 38.66 -5.27
CA LEU A 262 -17.58 38.02 -4.76
C LEU A 262 -18.01 38.63 -3.40
N VAL A 263 -17.06 38.72 -2.46
CA VAL A 263 -17.33 39.30 -1.13
C VAL A 263 -17.73 40.78 -1.26
N LYS A 264 -17.01 41.56 -2.05
CA LYS A 264 -17.32 42.98 -2.28
C LYS A 264 -18.66 43.17 -2.98
N GLY A 265 -18.99 42.32 -3.94
CA GLY A 265 -20.30 42.32 -4.62
C GLY A 265 -21.45 42.00 -3.70
N SER A 266 -21.21 41.38 -2.53
CA SER A 266 -22.18 41.12 -1.47
C SER A 266 -22.27 42.29 -0.45
N GLY A 267 -21.58 43.42 -0.70
CA GLY A 267 -21.62 44.61 0.13
C GLY A 267 -20.75 44.58 1.38
N VAL A 268 -19.81 43.64 1.46
CA VAL A 268 -18.87 43.48 2.59
C VAL A 268 -17.43 43.38 2.08
N GLU A 269 -16.48 43.44 2.99
CA GLU A 269 -15.04 43.32 2.67
C GLU A 269 -14.45 42.08 3.35
N PRO A 270 -13.38 41.46 2.76
CA PRO A 270 -12.68 40.42 3.45
C PRO A 270 -12.17 40.83 4.82
N LYS A 271 -12.50 40.05 5.84
CA LYS A 271 -12.14 40.36 7.23
C LYS A 271 -11.74 39.08 7.94
N GLN A 272 -10.51 39.06 8.44
CA GLN A 272 -10.03 37.95 9.24
C GLN A 272 -10.57 38.03 10.66
N GLN A 273 -11.15 36.96 11.15
CA GLN A 273 -11.59 36.84 12.53
C GLN A 273 -10.52 36.15 13.37
N GLU A 274 -10.08 36.79 14.45
CA GLU A 274 -9.16 36.19 15.41
C GLU A 274 -9.81 34.98 16.09
N GLY A 275 -9.08 33.86 16.19
CA GLY A 275 -9.58 32.64 16.83
C GLY A 275 -10.51 31.79 15.95
N HIS A 276 -10.83 32.20 14.73
CA HIS A 276 -11.57 31.38 13.77
C HIS A 276 -10.80 30.10 13.39
N TRP A 277 -11.54 29.01 13.19
CA TRP A 277 -10.93 27.70 12.88
C TRP A 277 -10.02 27.78 11.65
N LEU A 278 -10.41 28.48 10.59
CA LEU A 278 -9.67 28.65 9.37
C LEU A 278 -8.39 29.48 9.59
N THR A 279 -8.46 30.57 10.31
CA THR A 279 -7.28 31.36 10.68
C THR A 279 -6.30 30.54 11.50
N ARG A 280 -6.78 29.69 12.40
CA ARG A 280 -5.94 28.77 13.18
C ARG A 280 -5.28 27.71 12.32
N ALA A 281 -5.99 27.18 11.31
CA ALA A 281 -5.44 26.18 10.40
C ALA A 281 -4.22 26.71 9.65
N PHE A 282 -4.18 28.01 9.32
CA PHE A 282 -3.04 28.63 8.61
C PHE A 282 -1.99 29.26 9.52
N LYS A 283 -2.25 29.53 10.80
CA LYS A 283 -1.25 30.08 11.75
C LYS A 283 -0.04 29.18 11.97
N GLY A 284 -0.15 27.87 11.74
CA GLY A 284 0.94 26.90 11.95
C GLY A 284 1.83 26.66 10.73
N PHE A 285 1.48 27.22 9.57
CA PHE A 285 2.15 26.89 8.31
C PHE A 285 3.23 27.90 7.87
N GLY A 286 3.38 29.04 8.57
CA GLY A 286 4.49 29.95 8.31
C GLY A 286 4.66 30.34 6.82
N LEU A 287 3.53 30.46 6.11
CA LEU A 287 3.50 31.06 4.78
C LEU A 287 3.42 32.58 4.99
N GLY A 288 4.53 33.15 5.43
CA GLY A 288 4.74 34.55 5.65
C GLY A 288 6.17 34.88 5.37
#